data_bd67b3bc4655a46a1d7ee58bbc877229
#
_entry.id   bd67b3bc4655a46a1d7ee58bbc877229
#
_cell.length_a   1.000
_cell.length_b   1.000
_cell.length_c   1.000
_cell.angle_alpha   90.00
_cell.angle_beta   90.00
_cell.angle_gamma   90.00
#
_symmetry.space_group_name_H-M   'P 1'
#
loop_
_entity.id
_entity.type
_entity.pdbx_description
1 polymer ?
#
loop_
_entity_poly.entity_id
_entity_poly.type
_entity_poly.pdbx_seq_one_letter_code
_entity_poly.pdbx_strand_id
1 'polypeptide(L)'
;MNLHSIQNISICWLSFLGISLSACQSEEVQILRPSPLPQDQQIQVYTNHEPASSYTEPYRQITRDGDNLEQAIIDAISSARSTVDMAVQEFRLPGIAQAMAERQKAGVRIRLILENTYSRPLSSFTAEELNRMEKRDRDRAEETRRIIDQNGDGQLSLDEINNRDALIVLDRANVPRIDDTADGSSGSNLMHHKFVVVDGQTMIVTSANFTTSDVHGDFKSPNSRGNANNLLKIQSPALATLFTEEFNLMWGDGPGGKPPSSLFGLKKPFRPVRQVMVGNTKVKVQFSPTSRSVSWQQSSNGLIGQTLSSASKSVSMALFVFSDQQLVDLLEPTHQRQVEIKALIDPGFAYRSYSEALDMMGITLAEDCKYEASNHPWKPAIATVGVPRMPPGDLLHHKFGIVDQQTVIAGSHNWTNAANNGNDETVLIIHNPVVAAHYQREFERLYTNAIVGIPPAIKKKVEAQAKECPVTTAIAPRPLPQKTVSAVTPQRVKPAQPLSSLTGKPQSTQKTQQTSVTSKQANRRINLNSASQAELETLPGIGPGLAKRIIVARQQKQFASLADVDRVSGVGPKLLEKLKDRIVW
;
A
#
# COMPACT_ATOMS: atom_id res chain seq x y z
N MET A 1 98.66 -21.31 -48.70
CA MET A 1 98.77 -20.61 -49.96
C MET A 1 97.52 -19.81 -50.24
N ASN A 2 97.70 -18.53 -50.37
CA ASN A 2 96.81 -17.52 -51.04
C ASN A 2 95.36 -17.36 -50.61
N LEU A 3 95.05 -16.24 -50.13
CA LEU A 3 94.99 -14.83 -50.56
C LEU A 3 93.53 -14.40 -50.95
N HIS A 4 93.08 -13.37 -50.29
CA HIS A 4 92.18 -12.26 -50.70
C HIS A 4 90.72 -12.55 -51.03
N SER A 5 89.74 -11.83 -50.47
CA SER A 5 89.45 -10.41 -50.77
C SER A 5 88.44 -9.81 -49.85
N ILE A 6 88.66 -8.60 -49.50
CA ILE A 6 87.78 -7.70 -48.73
C ILE A 6 86.63 -7.21 -49.63
N GLN A 7 85.39 -7.21 -49.17
CA GLN A 7 84.41 -6.22 -49.65
C GLN A 7 83.46 -5.81 -48.50
N ASN A 8 83.50 -4.51 -48.26
CA ASN A 8 82.66 -3.75 -47.38
C ASN A 8 81.19 -3.81 -47.83
N ILE A 9 80.26 -4.15 -46.93
CA ILE A 9 78.83 -3.85 -47.10
C ILE A 9 78.38 -3.12 -45.88
N SER A 10 77.89 -1.87 -46.09
CA SER A 10 77.28 -0.99 -45.15
C SER A 10 75.93 -1.61 -44.66
N ILE A 11 75.79 -1.81 -43.34
CA ILE A 11 74.53 -2.23 -42.73
C ILE A 11 73.79 -0.97 -42.29
N CYS A 12 72.68 -0.67 -43.01
CA CYS A 12 71.70 0.29 -42.59
C CYS A 12 70.99 -0.23 -41.33
N TRP A 13 71.08 0.50 -40.22
CA TRP A 13 70.26 0.30 -39.02
C TRP A 13 68.85 0.84 -39.26
N LEU A 14 67.87 -0.03 -39.46
CA LEU A 14 66.45 0.28 -39.37
C LEU A 14 66.01 0.13 -37.90
N SER A 15 65.85 1.27 -37.25
CA SER A 15 65.25 1.35 -35.92
C SER A 15 63.78 1.06 -36.03
N PHE A 16 63.32 -0.13 -35.59
CA PHE A 16 61.93 -0.42 -35.36
C PHE A 16 61.49 0.24 -34.04
N LEU A 17 60.72 1.34 -34.15
CA LEU A 17 59.95 1.88 -33.02
C LEU A 17 58.82 0.94 -32.79
N GLY A 18 58.91 0.07 -31.75
CA GLY A 18 57.82 -0.71 -31.21
C GLY A 18 56.88 0.22 -30.46
N ILE A 19 55.74 0.57 -31.07
CA ILE A 19 54.64 1.20 -30.37
C ILE A 19 53.98 0.11 -29.50
N SER A 20 54.32 0.11 -28.23
CA SER A 20 53.58 -0.66 -27.23
C SER A 20 52.19 -0.06 -27.08
N LEU A 21 51.19 -0.64 -27.71
CA LEU A 21 49.80 -0.42 -27.40
C LEU A 21 49.55 -0.98 -25.99
N SER A 22 49.69 -0.14 -24.98
CA SER A 22 49.12 -0.41 -23.66
C SER A 22 47.62 -0.45 -23.84
N ALA A 23 47.04 -1.66 -23.92
CA ALA A 23 45.63 -1.85 -23.73
C ALA A 23 45.29 -1.34 -22.31
N CYS A 24 44.61 -0.20 -22.23
CA CYS A 24 43.90 0.17 -21.02
C CYS A 24 42.86 -0.93 -20.76
N GLN A 25 43.22 -1.92 -19.95
CA GLN A 25 42.20 -2.70 -19.26
C GLN A 25 41.51 -1.71 -18.34
N SER A 26 40.27 -1.39 -18.66
CA SER A 26 39.36 -0.78 -17.70
C SER A 26 39.27 -1.78 -16.54
N GLU A 27 39.91 -1.46 -15.42
CA GLU A 27 39.59 -2.14 -14.15
C GLU A 27 38.09 -1.92 -13.94
N GLU A 28 37.32 -2.94 -14.18
CA GLU A 28 35.97 -3.00 -13.63
C GLU A 28 36.14 -2.86 -12.12
N VAL A 29 35.77 -1.68 -11.62
CA VAL A 29 35.65 -1.46 -10.17
C VAL A 29 34.59 -2.47 -9.68
N GLN A 30 35.05 -3.60 -9.18
CA GLN A 30 34.17 -4.53 -8.50
C GLN A 30 33.57 -3.79 -7.31
N ILE A 31 32.33 -3.34 -7.45
CA ILE A 31 31.57 -2.79 -6.35
C ILE A 31 31.44 -3.93 -5.34
N LEU A 32 32.20 -3.85 -4.25
CA LEU A 32 32.19 -4.86 -3.20
C LEU A 32 30.81 -4.82 -2.53
N ARG A 33 29.94 -5.80 -2.86
CA ARG A 33 28.63 -5.92 -2.24
C ARG A 33 28.77 -6.32 -0.79
N PRO A 34 27.95 -5.82 0.12
CA PRO A 34 27.91 -6.32 1.50
C PRO A 34 27.51 -7.79 1.50
N SER A 35 27.91 -8.52 2.53
CA SER A 35 27.46 -9.90 2.70
C SER A 35 25.94 -9.95 2.92
N PRO A 36 25.25 -10.95 2.35
CA PRO A 36 23.82 -11.18 2.64
C PRO A 36 23.59 -11.36 4.14
N LEU A 37 22.48 -10.84 4.65
CA LEU A 37 22.06 -11.11 6.01
C LEU A 37 21.49 -12.54 6.12
N PRO A 38 21.67 -13.22 7.27
CA PRO A 38 21.04 -14.51 7.50
C PRO A 38 19.52 -14.35 7.50
N GLN A 39 18.80 -15.27 6.85
CA GLN A 39 17.34 -15.34 6.85
C GLN A 39 16.83 -16.17 8.02
N ASP A 40 15.68 -15.80 8.56
CA ASP A 40 14.96 -16.68 9.47
C ASP A 40 14.42 -17.89 8.70
N GLN A 41 14.39 -19.06 9.33
CA GLN A 41 13.98 -20.31 8.67
C GLN A 41 12.54 -20.31 8.17
N GLN A 42 11.64 -19.57 8.82
CA GLN A 42 10.21 -19.53 8.51
C GLN A 42 9.73 -18.16 8.00
N ILE A 43 10.52 -17.09 8.20
CA ILE A 43 10.18 -15.74 7.79
C ILE A 43 11.34 -15.15 6.99
N GLN A 44 11.27 -15.27 5.68
CA GLN A 44 12.27 -14.72 4.77
C GLN A 44 11.87 -13.31 4.35
N VAL A 45 12.84 -12.40 4.28
CA VAL A 45 12.66 -10.99 3.91
C VAL A 45 13.38 -10.73 2.59
N TYR A 46 12.69 -10.05 1.67
CA TYR A 46 13.22 -9.60 0.39
C TYR A 46 12.94 -8.11 0.23
N THR A 47 13.89 -7.38 -0.33
CA THR A 47 13.70 -5.99 -0.74
C THR A 47 14.23 -5.79 -2.15
N ASN A 48 13.46 -5.13 -3.01
CA ASN A 48 13.88 -4.89 -4.39
C ASN A 48 15.06 -3.92 -4.55
N HIS A 49 15.61 -3.47 -3.42
CA HIS A 49 16.82 -2.63 -3.36
C HIS A 49 17.88 -3.22 -2.41
N GLU A 50 17.85 -4.53 -2.10
CA GLU A 50 18.83 -5.20 -1.23
C GLU A 50 20.25 -5.05 -1.80
N PRO A 51 21.18 -4.39 -1.10
CA PRO A 51 22.49 -4.12 -1.65
C PRO A 51 23.40 -5.36 -1.79
N ALA A 52 23.06 -6.47 -1.11
CA ALA A 52 23.81 -7.71 -1.16
C ALA A 52 23.48 -8.59 -2.36
N SER A 53 22.38 -8.34 -3.05
CA SER A 53 21.89 -9.16 -4.16
C SER A 53 21.77 -8.38 -5.47
N SER A 54 21.70 -9.12 -6.58
CA SER A 54 21.40 -8.58 -7.90
C SER A 54 20.77 -9.66 -8.78
N TYR A 55 19.98 -9.22 -9.75
CA TYR A 55 19.35 -10.08 -10.72
C TYR A 55 19.22 -9.41 -12.07
N THR A 56 19.03 -10.19 -13.14
CA THR A 56 18.65 -9.68 -14.46
C THR A 56 17.14 -9.70 -14.56
N GLU A 57 16.53 -8.55 -14.74
CA GLU A 57 15.07 -8.44 -14.85
C GLU A 57 14.57 -9.01 -16.18
N PRO A 58 13.39 -9.67 -16.20
CA PRO A 58 13.01 -10.52 -17.33
C PRO A 58 12.52 -9.78 -18.58
N TYR A 59 12.17 -8.50 -18.48
CA TYR A 59 11.49 -7.78 -19.56
C TYR A 59 12.43 -7.01 -20.48
N ARG A 60 13.46 -6.37 -19.93
CA ARG A 60 14.48 -5.57 -20.66
C ARG A 60 15.87 -6.16 -20.59
N GLN A 61 16.06 -7.27 -19.85
CA GLN A 61 17.35 -7.93 -19.61
C GLN A 61 18.41 -7.00 -18.98
N ILE A 62 17.97 -6.11 -18.10
CA ILE A 62 18.83 -5.17 -17.38
C ILE A 62 19.18 -5.78 -16.01
N THR A 63 20.47 -5.75 -15.66
CA THR A 63 20.91 -6.16 -14.32
C THR A 63 20.49 -5.09 -13.30
N ARG A 64 19.82 -5.54 -12.24
CA ARG A 64 19.33 -4.73 -11.13
C ARG A 64 20.00 -5.15 -9.82
N ASP A 65 20.38 -4.17 -9.00
CA ASP A 65 20.68 -4.42 -7.60
C ASP A 65 19.37 -4.62 -6.85
N GLY A 66 19.33 -5.62 -5.98
CA GLY A 66 18.15 -5.95 -5.18
C GLY A 66 17.71 -7.40 -5.33
N ASP A 67 16.69 -7.77 -4.57
CA ASP A 67 16.04 -9.06 -4.68
C ASP A 67 14.99 -9.03 -5.79
N ASN A 68 14.88 -10.11 -6.55
CA ASN A 68 13.83 -10.28 -7.54
C ASN A 68 12.51 -10.67 -6.85
N LEU A 69 11.69 -9.68 -6.51
CA LEU A 69 10.40 -9.92 -5.84
C LEU A 69 9.44 -10.69 -6.73
N GLU A 70 9.44 -10.49 -8.05
CA GLU A 70 8.61 -11.24 -8.99
C GLU A 70 8.98 -12.72 -8.95
N GLN A 71 10.28 -13.06 -8.99
CA GLN A 71 10.73 -14.45 -8.95
C GLN A 71 10.36 -15.12 -7.61
N ALA A 72 10.49 -14.41 -6.49
CA ALA A 72 10.08 -14.96 -5.19
C ALA A 72 8.57 -15.31 -5.14
N ILE A 73 7.72 -14.53 -5.82
CA ILE A 73 6.29 -14.82 -5.97
C ILE A 73 6.08 -15.99 -6.92
N ILE A 74 6.75 -16.02 -8.07
CA ILE A 74 6.70 -17.11 -9.06
C ILE A 74 7.10 -18.43 -8.42
N ASP A 75 8.20 -18.46 -7.66
CA ASP A 75 8.69 -19.67 -6.99
C ASP A 75 7.68 -20.20 -5.96
N ALA A 76 7.05 -19.29 -5.20
CA ALA A 76 6.02 -19.68 -4.26
C ALA A 76 4.80 -20.30 -4.96
N ILE A 77 4.29 -19.66 -6.04
CA ILE A 77 3.15 -20.15 -6.83
C ILE A 77 3.49 -21.46 -7.52
N SER A 78 4.69 -21.57 -8.12
CA SER A 78 5.13 -22.76 -8.84
C SER A 78 5.29 -23.98 -7.92
N SER A 79 5.53 -23.77 -6.61
CA SER A 79 5.57 -24.83 -5.61
C SER A 79 4.20 -25.36 -5.21
N ALA A 80 3.11 -24.67 -5.59
CA ALA A 80 1.74 -25.04 -5.21
C ALA A 80 1.34 -26.44 -5.72
N ARG A 81 0.69 -27.21 -4.86
CA ARG A 81 0.20 -28.55 -5.16
C ARG A 81 -1.32 -28.66 -5.11
N SER A 82 -1.99 -27.78 -4.40
CA SER A 82 -3.44 -27.84 -4.18
C SER A 82 -4.15 -26.50 -4.40
N THR A 83 -3.62 -25.41 -3.83
CA THR A 83 -4.34 -24.12 -3.84
C THR A 83 -3.41 -22.91 -3.91
N VAL A 84 -3.87 -21.86 -4.63
CA VAL A 84 -3.31 -20.51 -4.57
C VAL A 84 -4.45 -19.52 -4.41
N ASP A 85 -4.47 -18.77 -3.32
CA ASP A 85 -5.40 -17.68 -3.08
C ASP A 85 -4.62 -16.36 -3.08
N MET A 86 -4.93 -15.46 -4.01
CA MET A 86 -4.22 -14.18 -4.18
C MET A 86 -5.17 -13.01 -4.07
N ALA A 87 -4.85 -12.04 -3.21
CA ALA A 87 -5.51 -10.74 -3.17
C ALA A 87 -4.45 -9.66 -3.40
N VAL A 88 -4.56 -8.92 -4.49
CA VAL A 88 -3.63 -7.86 -4.88
C VAL A 88 -4.39 -6.72 -5.54
N GLN A 89 -4.05 -5.48 -5.19
CA GLN A 89 -4.70 -4.30 -5.75
C GLN A 89 -4.53 -4.22 -7.27
N GLU A 90 -3.30 -4.26 -7.76
CA GLU A 90 -2.99 -4.17 -9.19
C GLU A 90 -2.07 -5.32 -9.61
N PHE A 91 -2.42 -5.97 -10.73
CA PHE A 91 -1.73 -7.14 -11.26
C PHE A 91 -1.46 -6.99 -12.76
N ARG A 92 -0.18 -6.84 -13.13
CA ARG A 92 0.27 -6.58 -14.52
C ARG A 92 1.47 -7.41 -14.96
N LEU A 93 2.10 -8.18 -14.05
CA LEU A 93 3.32 -8.94 -14.36
C LEU A 93 3.01 -10.27 -15.07
N PRO A 94 3.44 -10.44 -16.34
CA PRO A 94 3.15 -11.65 -17.12
C PRO A 94 3.74 -12.92 -16.52
N GLY A 95 4.94 -12.85 -15.92
CA GLY A 95 5.62 -14.01 -15.34
C GLY A 95 4.81 -14.64 -14.21
N ILE A 96 4.23 -13.82 -13.33
CA ILE A 96 3.33 -14.32 -12.28
C ILE A 96 2.05 -14.92 -12.87
N ALA A 97 1.47 -14.26 -13.88
CA ALA A 97 0.27 -14.77 -14.55
C ALA A 97 0.50 -16.12 -15.23
N GLN A 98 1.65 -16.30 -15.87
CA GLN A 98 2.06 -17.56 -16.49
C GLN A 98 2.22 -18.68 -15.45
N ALA A 99 2.89 -18.40 -14.31
CA ALA A 99 3.03 -19.36 -13.22
C ALA A 99 1.66 -19.80 -12.66
N MET A 100 0.72 -18.86 -12.50
CA MET A 100 -0.67 -19.18 -12.09
C MET A 100 -1.38 -20.03 -13.17
N ALA A 101 -1.28 -19.66 -14.44
CA ALA A 101 -1.89 -20.40 -15.55
C ALA A 101 -1.36 -21.83 -15.64
N GLU A 102 -0.07 -22.06 -15.48
CA GLU A 102 0.55 -23.37 -15.44
C GLU A 102 0.05 -24.22 -14.26
N ARG A 103 -0.05 -23.66 -13.08
CA ARG A 103 -0.59 -24.36 -11.91
C ARG A 103 -2.07 -24.67 -12.06
N GLN A 104 -2.88 -23.74 -12.61
CA GLN A 104 -4.29 -24.00 -12.93
C GLN A 104 -4.42 -25.18 -13.90
N LYS A 105 -3.61 -25.20 -14.97
CA LYS A 105 -3.58 -26.31 -15.94
C LYS A 105 -3.15 -27.64 -15.30
N ALA A 106 -2.29 -27.59 -14.28
CA ALA A 106 -1.86 -28.75 -13.50
C ALA A 106 -2.89 -29.22 -12.46
N GLY A 107 -4.08 -28.58 -12.38
CA GLY A 107 -5.16 -28.96 -11.48
C GLY A 107 -5.11 -28.29 -10.10
N VAL A 108 -4.20 -27.32 -9.88
CA VAL A 108 -4.19 -26.51 -8.67
C VAL A 108 -5.35 -25.52 -8.72
N ARG A 109 -6.13 -25.44 -7.63
CA ARG A 109 -7.23 -24.46 -7.52
C ARG A 109 -6.65 -23.07 -7.28
N ILE A 110 -6.87 -22.15 -8.20
CA ILE A 110 -6.39 -20.77 -8.11
C ILE A 110 -7.57 -19.80 -8.00
N ARG A 111 -7.48 -18.81 -7.13
CA ARG A 111 -8.47 -17.74 -6.96
C ARG A 111 -7.77 -16.40 -6.87
N LEU A 112 -8.31 -15.37 -7.56
CA LEU A 112 -7.74 -14.03 -7.60
C LEU A 112 -8.77 -12.97 -7.23
N ILE A 113 -8.41 -12.07 -6.30
CA ILE A 113 -9.17 -10.86 -5.98
C ILE A 113 -8.34 -9.63 -6.37
N LEU A 114 -8.96 -8.72 -7.12
CA LEU A 114 -8.37 -7.46 -7.58
C LEU A 114 -9.14 -6.26 -7.02
N GLU A 115 -8.56 -5.09 -7.15
CA GLU A 115 -9.28 -3.83 -7.00
C GLU A 115 -9.97 -3.48 -8.34
N ASN A 116 -11.20 -2.97 -8.30
CA ASN A 116 -12.05 -2.83 -9.48
C ASN A 116 -11.49 -1.90 -10.56
N THR A 117 -10.77 -0.85 -10.18
CA THR A 117 -10.13 0.07 -11.14
C THR A 117 -9.08 -0.65 -12.00
N TYR A 118 -8.47 -1.72 -11.47
CA TYR A 118 -7.40 -2.48 -12.12
C TYR A 118 -7.82 -3.87 -12.62
N SER A 119 -9.11 -4.21 -12.53
CA SER A 119 -9.62 -5.55 -12.87
C SER A 119 -9.82 -5.79 -14.38
N ARG A 120 -9.66 -4.75 -15.21
CA ARG A 120 -9.79 -4.84 -16.67
C ARG A 120 -8.43 -5.06 -17.34
N PRO A 121 -8.31 -6.00 -18.32
CA PRO A 121 -7.11 -6.17 -19.14
C PRO A 121 -6.72 -4.86 -19.83
N LEU A 122 -5.43 -4.54 -19.86
CA LEU A 122 -4.98 -3.28 -20.44
C LEU A 122 -5.18 -3.24 -21.95
N SER A 123 -4.90 -4.35 -22.62
CA SER A 123 -5.07 -4.48 -24.08
C SER A 123 -6.51 -4.27 -24.55
N SER A 124 -7.49 -4.30 -23.62
CA SER A 124 -8.91 -4.07 -23.92
C SER A 124 -9.33 -2.60 -23.94
N PHE A 125 -8.45 -1.66 -23.53
CA PHE A 125 -8.76 -0.24 -23.60
C PHE A 125 -8.56 0.30 -25.02
N THR A 126 -9.55 1.06 -25.49
CA THR A 126 -9.43 1.77 -26.76
C THR A 126 -8.51 2.99 -26.63
N ALA A 127 -7.96 3.46 -27.74
CA ALA A 127 -7.14 4.68 -27.76
C ALA A 127 -7.92 5.90 -27.21
N GLU A 128 -9.22 5.96 -27.46
CA GLU A 128 -10.07 7.05 -26.95
C GLU A 128 -10.24 6.98 -25.43
N GLU A 129 -10.41 5.78 -24.85
CA GLU A 129 -10.47 5.58 -23.40
C GLU A 129 -9.13 5.96 -22.74
N LEU A 130 -8.01 5.51 -23.31
CA LEU A 130 -6.67 5.86 -22.80
C LEU A 130 -6.42 7.38 -22.82
N ASN A 131 -6.84 8.06 -23.90
CA ASN A 131 -6.68 9.51 -24.01
C ASN A 131 -7.54 10.31 -22.99
N ARG A 132 -8.66 9.73 -22.53
CA ARG A 132 -9.53 10.33 -21.50
C ARG A 132 -9.05 10.10 -20.07
N MET A 133 -8.10 9.17 -19.87
CA MET A 133 -7.54 8.91 -18.55
C MET A 133 -6.77 10.11 -18.02
N GLU A 134 -6.75 10.27 -16.71
CA GLU A 134 -5.82 11.18 -16.06
C GLU A 134 -4.37 10.80 -16.40
N LYS A 135 -3.48 11.80 -16.40
CA LYS A 135 -2.06 11.59 -16.80
C LYS A 135 -1.42 10.40 -16.08
N ARG A 136 -1.66 10.26 -14.78
CA ARG A 136 -1.09 9.18 -13.97
C ARG A 136 -1.54 7.80 -14.44
N ASP A 137 -2.82 7.62 -14.72
CA ASP A 137 -3.38 6.34 -15.15
C ASP A 137 -2.97 6.01 -16.58
N ARG A 138 -2.86 7.03 -17.43
CA ARG A 138 -2.32 6.88 -18.79
C ARG A 138 -0.84 6.49 -18.78
N ASP A 139 -0.02 7.09 -17.91
CA ASP A 139 1.39 6.73 -17.78
C ASP A 139 1.54 5.27 -17.33
N ARG A 140 0.71 4.79 -16.39
CA ARG A 140 0.68 3.38 -15.97
C ARG A 140 0.24 2.44 -17.10
N ALA A 141 -0.77 2.83 -17.85
CA ALA A 141 -1.23 2.07 -19.00
C ALA A 141 -0.12 1.93 -20.05
N GLU A 142 0.63 3.00 -20.29
CA GLU A 142 1.76 2.99 -21.21
C GLU A 142 2.90 2.08 -20.70
N GLU A 143 3.24 2.11 -19.41
CA GLU A 143 4.22 1.19 -18.84
C GLU A 143 3.80 -0.28 -19.03
N THR A 144 2.53 -0.60 -18.77
CA THR A 144 2.02 -1.96 -18.98
C THR A 144 2.01 -2.35 -20.48
N ARG A 145 1.67 -1.40 -21.38
CA ARG A 145 1.72 -1.63 -22.82
C ARG A 145 3.12 -2.06 -23.27
N ARG A 146 4.17 -1.45 -22.73
CA ARG A 146 5.57 -1.79 -23.05
C ARG A 146 5.99 -3.18 -22.56
N ILE A 147 5.37 -3.70 -21.51
CA ILE A 147 5.59 -5.09 -21.10
C ILE A 147 4.97 -6.04 -22.14
N ILE A 148 3.79 -5.70 -22.66
CA ILE A 148 3.06 -6.54 -23.61
C ILE A 148 3.74 -6.50 -24.99
N ASP A 149 4.10 -5.32 -25.47
CA ASP A 149 4.82 -5.06 -26.73
C ASP A 149 6.25 -5.61 -26.63
N GLN A 150 6.42 -6.88 -26.96
CA GLN A 150 7.72 -7.57 -26.81
C GLN A 150 8.70 -7.19 -27.92
N ASN A 151 8.21 -6.96 -29.14
CA ASN A 151 9.05 -6.64 -30.28
C ASN A 151 9.37 -5.13 -30.37
N GLY A 152 8.70 -4.28 -29.58
CA GLY A 152 8.92 -2.85 -29.49
C GLY A 152 8.45 -2.06 -30.72
N ASP A 153 7.51 -2.63 -31.52
CA ASP A 153 7.01 -1.97 -32.75
C ASP A 153 5.89 -0.95 -32.47
N GLY A 154 5.47 -0.83 -31.20
CA GLY A 154 4.41 0.08 -30.77
C GLY A 154 3.01 -0.40 -31.06
N GLN A 155 2.83 -1.64 -31.56
CA GLN A 155 1.55 -2.29 -31.76
C GLN A 155 1.46 -3.52 -30.85
N LEU A 156 0.25 -3.94 -30.51
CA LEU A 156 0.03 -5.15 -29.74
C LEU A 156 -0.56 -6.23 -30.66
N SER A 157 0.25 -7.19 -31.03
CA SER A 157 -0.21 -8.37 -31.76
C SER A 157 -1.07 -9.26 -30.86
N LEU A 158 -1.92 -10.12 -31.46
CA LEU A 158 -2.71 -11.08 -30.68
C LEU A 158 -1.84 -12.07 -29.91
N ASP A 159 -0.66 -12.39 -30.42
CA ASP A 159 0.27 -13.29 -29.74
C ASP A 159 0.85 -12.64 -28.49
N GLU A 160 1.29 -11.40 -28.58
CA GLU A 160 1.78 -10.61 -27.43
C GLU A 160 0.68 -10.41 -26.38
N ILE A 161 -0.53 -10.03 -26.78
CA ILE A 161 -1.67 -9.90 -25.87
C ILE A 161 -1.93 -11.23 -25.14
N ASN A 162 -2.02 -12.32 -25.88
CA ASN A 162 -2.34 -13.64 -25.34
C ASN A 162 -1.29 -14.19 -24.38
N ASN A 163 -0.03 -13.79 -24.53
CA ASN A 163 1.09 -14.31 -23.74
C ASN A 163 1.61 -13.32 -22.69
N ARG A 164 1.29 -12.02 -22.82
CA ARG A 164 1.89 -10.98 -21.99
C ARG A 164 0.94 -9.98 -21.33
N ASP A 165 -0.33 -9.87 -21.76
CA ASP A 165 -1.31 -9.19 -20.91
C ASP A 165 -1.70 -10.12 -19.77
N ALA A 166 -1.23 -9.80 -18.55
CA ALA A 166 -1.36 -10.69 -17.40
C ALA A 166 -2.80 -11.15 -17.14
N LEU A 167 -3.80 -10.27 -17.32
CA LEU A 167 -5.20 -10.64 -17.10
C LEU A 167 -5.76 -11.48 -18.25
N ILE A 168 -5.33 -11.26 -19.50
CA ILE A 168 -5.69 -12.13 -20.64
C ILE A 168 -5.07 -13.52 -20.48
N VAL A 169 -3.81 -13.62 -20.01
CA VAL A 169 -3.17 -14.90 -19.70
C VAL A 169 -4.02 -15.70 -18.69
N LEU A 170 -4.51 -15.05 -17.64
CA LEU A 170 -5.35 -15.68 -16.62
C LEU A 170 -6.74 -16.06 -17.17
N ASP A 171 -7.37 -15.18 -17.96
CA ASP A 171 -8.68 -15.44 -18.56
C ASP A 171 -8.62 -16.67 -19.50
N ARG A 172 -7.56 -16.78 -20.31
CA ARG A 172 -7.31 -17.94 -21.20
C ARG A 172 -7.05 -19.23 -20.44
N ALA A 173 -6.46 -19.13 -19.25
CA ALA A 173 -6.25 -20.29 -18.37
C ALA A 173 -7.49 -20.64 -17.52
N ASN A 174 -8.60 -19.91 -17.68
CA ASN A 174 -9.81 -20.02 -16.87
C ASN A 174 -9.55 -19.87 -15.37
N VAL A 175 -8.62 -18.98 -14.98
CA VAL A 175 -8.39 -18.64 -13.59
C VAL A 175 -9.56 -17.78 -13.09
N PRO A 176 -10.35 -18.24 -12.11
CA PRO A 176 -11.47 -17.46 -11.60
C PRO A 176 -10.99 -16.24 -10.84
N ARG A 177 -11.59 -15.08 -11.15
CA ARG A 177 -11.27 -13.81 -10.48
C ARG A 177 -12.51 -12.98 -10.22
N ILE A 178 -12.46 -12.19 -9.17
CA ILE A 178 -13.44 -11.16 -8.82
C ILE A 178 -12.72 -9.87 -8.49
N ASP A 179 -13.46 -8.78 -8.38
CA ASP A 179 -13.01 -7.53 -7.80
C ASP A 179 -13.95 -7.07 -6.68
N ASP A 180 -13.63 -5.95 -6.04
CA ASP A 180 -14.37 -5.45 -4.87
C ASP A 180 -15.76 -4.88 -5.20
N THR A 181 -16.23 -4.98 -6.46
CA THR A 181 -17.63 -4.75 -6.83
C THR A 181 -18.50 -6.02 -6.70
N ALA A 182 -17.90 -7.19 -6.44
CA ALA A 182 -18.62 -8.46 -6.32
C ALA A 182 -19.65 -8.48 -5.17
N ASP A 183 -19.51 -7.58 -4.20
CA ASP A 183 -20.46 -7.36 -3.11
C ASP A 183 -21.70 -6.54 -3.49
N GLY A 184 -21.84 -6.19 -4.80
CA GLY A 184 -22.93 -5.38 -5.34
C GLY A 184 -22.79 -3.88 -5.12
N SER A 185 -21.64 -3.39 -4.61
CA SER A 185 -21.31 -1.97 -4.52
C SER A 185 -20.59 -1.47 -5.76
N SER A 186 -20.23 -0.19 -5.78
CA SER A 186 -19.33 0.39 -6.80
C SER A 186 -17.84 0.21 -6.49
N GLY A 187 -17.51 -0.73 -5.63
CA GLY A 187 -16.21 -0.96 -5.05
C GLY A 187 -16.12 -0.50 -3.59
N SER A 188 -15.14 -1.02 -2.85
CA SER A 188 -14.77 -0.52 -1.53
C SER A 188 -14.03 0.82 -1.66
N ASN A 189 -13.56 1.42 -0.55
CA ASN A 189 -12.68 2.58 -0.70
C ASN A 189 -11.42 2.20 -1.47
N LEU A 190 -10.85 1.01 -1.15
CA LEU A 190 -9.75 0.42 -1.89
C LEU A 190 -9.51 -1.02 -1.41
N MET A 191 -9.57 -2.01 -2.29
CA MET A 191 -9.04 -3.34 -2.02
C MET A 191 -7.52 -3.30 -2.17
N HIS A 192 -6.81 -2.99 -1.07
CA HIS A 192 -5.39 -2.65 -1.08
C HIS A 192 -4.49 -3.77 -0.54
N HIS A 193 -5.03 -4.96 -0.30
CA HIS A 193 -4.22 -6.13 0.05
C HIS A 193 -3.17 -6.45 -1.02
N LYS A 194 -2.07 -7.07 -0.59
CA LYS A 194 -1.02 -7.62 -1.45
C LYS A 194 -0.47 -8.87 -0.79
N PHE A 195 -1.24 -9.97 -0.87
CA PHE A 195 -0.82 -11.25 -0.32
C PHE A 195 -1.18 -12.42 -1.24
N VAL A 196 -0.42 -13.50 -1.07
CA VAL A 196 -0.67 -14.82 -1.69
C VAL A 196 -0.62 -15.87 -0.60
N VAL A 197 -1.57 -16.80 -0.60
CA VAL A 197 -1.59 -17.99 0.25
C VAL A 197 -1.43 -19.21 -0.63
N VAL A 198 -0.39 -20.01 -0.41
CA VAL A 198 -0.10 -21.22 -1.17
C VAL A 198 -0.30 -22.43 -0.27
N ASP A 199 -1.15 -23.36 -0.70
CA ASP A 199 -1.48 -24.64 -0.06
C ASP A 199 -1.89 -24.51 1.43
N GLY A 200 -2.36 -23.33 1.85
CA GLY A 200 -2.66 -23.05 3.26
C GLY A 200 -1.45 -23.13 4.19
N GLN A 201 -0.23 -23.00 3.66
CA GLN A 201 1.01 -23.17 4.41
C GLN A 201 2.00 -22.02 4.22
N THR A 202 2.23 -21.62 2.96
CA THR A 202 3.19 -20.57 2.61
C THR A 202 2.45 -19.29 2.25
N MET A 203 2.96 -18.18 2.75
CA MET A 203 2.40 -16.88 2.48
C MET A 203 3.43 -15.94 1.87
N ILE A 204 2.98 -15.15 0.92
CA ILE A 204 3.65 -13.91 0.51
C ILE A 204 2.83 -12.75 1.06
N VAL A 205 3.47 -11.82 1.74
CA VAL A 205 2.89 -10.52 2.12
C VAL A 205 3.87 -9.44 1.70
N THR A 206 3.41 -8.46 0.92
CA THR A 206 4.30 -7.44 0.36
C THR A 206 3.68 -6.05 0.40
N SER A 207 4.51 -5.02 0.31
CA SER A 207 4.08 -3.64 0.05
C SER A 207 3.86 -3.36 -1.44
N ALA A 208 4.44 -4.17 -2.34
CA ALA A 208 4.42 -3.99 -3.79
C ALA A 208 3.10 -4.41 -4.43
N ASN A 209 2.60 -3.61 -5.38
CA ASN A 209 1.71 -4.14 -6.41
C ASN A 209 2.50 -5.02 -7.39
N PHE A 210 1.82 -5.85 -8.16
CA PHE A 210 2.48 -6.72 -9.12
C PHE A 210 2.59 -6.00 -10.48
N THR A 211 3.37 -4.92 -10.49
CA THR A 211 3.65 -4.05 -11.63
C THR A 211 5.15 -3.84 -11.82
N THR A 212 5.59 -3.45 -13.01
CA THR A 212 7.00 -3.11 -13.21
C THR A 212 7.45 -1.95 -12.35
N SER A 213 6.65 -0.90 -12.26
CA SER A 213 6.96 0.28 -11.42
C SER A 213 7.22 -0.08 -9.95
N ASP A 214 6.52 -1.09 -9.42
CA ASP A 214 6.70 -1.52 -8.02
C ASP A 214 7.84 -2.53 -7.83
N VAL A 215 8.26 -3.25 -8.90
CA VAL A 215 9.20 -4.37 -8.75
C VAL A 215 10.50 -4.16 -9.50
N HIS A 216 10.44 -3.72 -10.77
CA HIS A 216 11.60 -3.68 -11.67
C HIS A 216 12.00 -2.27 -12.11
N GLY A 217 11.13 -1.29 -11.95
CA GLY A 217 11.30 0.09 -12.40
C GLY A 217 10.62 0.40 -13.73
N ASP A 218 10.43 1.69 -13.95
CA ASP A 218 9.71 2.22 -15.11
C ASP A 218 10.51 2.09 -16.40
N PHE A 219 9.86 1.70 -17.49
CA PHE A 219 10.48 1.61 -18.82
C PHE A 219 10.91 2.98 -19.35
N LYS A 220 10.19 4.05 -19.01
CA LYS A 220 10.49 5.42 -19.43
C LYS A 220 11.72 6.02 -18.74
N SER A 221 12.11 5.46 -17.61
CA SER A 221 13.19 6.00 -16.77
C SER A 221 14.32 4.97 -16.66
N PRO A 222 15.40 5.10 -17.43
CA PRO A 222 16.51 4.13 -17.44
C PRO A 222 17.14 3.91 -16.05
N ASN A 223 17.08 4.93 -15.19
CA ASN A 223 17.63 4.89 -13.83
C ASN A 223 16.62 4.40 -12.78
N SER A 224 15.33 4.21 -13.15
CA SER A 224 14.33 3.66 -12.25
C SER A 224 14.68 2.22 -11.90
N ARG A 225 14.63 1.91 -10.61
CA ARG A 225 14.88 0.56 -10.06
C ARG A 225 13.62 -0.06 -9.50
N GLY A 226 12.50 0.66 -9.63
CA GLY A 226 11.22 0.37 -9.01
C GLY A 226 11.03 1.09 -7.69
N ASN A 227 9.78 1.27 -7.32
CA ASN A 227 9.43 1.81 -6.02
C ASN A 227 10.07 0.97 -4.91
N ALA A 228 10.58 1.61 -3.85
CA ALA A 228 11.15 0.87 -2.74
C ALA A 228 10.07 0.04 -2.04
N ASN A 229 10.18 -1.28 -2.13
CA ASN A 229 9.22 -2.26 -1.64
C ASN A 229 9.89 -3.41 -0.91
N ASN A 230 9.11 -4.09 -0.06
CA ASN A 230 9.52 -5.30 0.65
C ASN A 230 8.52 -6.43 0.45
N LEU A 231 8.99 -7.64 0.64
CA LEU A 231 8.23 -8.87 0.58
C LEU A 231 8.65 -9.80 1.71
N LEU A 232 7.66 -10.36 2.39
CA LEU A 232 7.82 -11.42 3.38
C LEU A 232 7.32 -12.74 2.78
N LYS A 233 8.16 -13.78 2.81
CA LYS A 233 7.76 -15.17 2.54
C LYS A 233 7.73 -15.90 3.87
N ILE A 234 6.53 -16.33 4.29
CA ILE A 234 6.31 -16.87 5.64
C ILE A 234 5.75 -18.29 5.52
N GLN A 235 6.39 -19.23 6.18
CA GLN A 235 5.89 -20.61 6.31
C GLN A 235 5.18 -20.77 7.64
N SER A 236 3.84 -20.78 7.62
CA SER A 236 3.01 -20.91 8.81
C SER A 236 1.57 -21.28 8.48
N PRO A 237 1.16 -22.54 8.67
CA PRO A 237 -0.26 -22.93 8.49
C PRO A 237 -1.22 -22.10 9.34
N ALA A 238 -0.84 -21.76 10.59
CA ALA A 238 -1.67 -20.98 11.49
C ALA A 238 -1.90 -19.55 10.98
N LEU A 239 -0.86 -18.90 10.44
CA LEU A 239 -1.01 -17.57 9.85
C LEU A 239 -1.76 -17.64 8.52
N ALA A 240 -1.45 -18.63 7.67
CA ALA A 240 -2.14 -18.87 6.40
C ALA A 240 -3.66 -19.05 6.59
N THR A 241 -4.08 -19.73 7.65
CA THR A 241 -5.50 -19.86 8.00
C THR A 241 -6.17 -18.51 8.19
N LEU A 242 -5.53 -17.57 8.92
CA LEU A 242 -6.09 -16.23 9.17
C LEU A 242 -6.23 -15.41 7.87
N PHE A 243 -5.26 -15.54 6.96
CA PHE A 243 -5.34 -14.87 5.65
C PHE A 243 -6.37 -15.53 4.73
N THR A 244 -6.53 -16.85 4.80
CA THR A 244 -7.57 -17.57 4.08
C THR A 244 -8.97 -17.19 4.59
N GLU A 245 -9.14 -16.98 5.91
CA GLU A 245 -10.38 -16.43 6.48
C GLU A 245 -10.71 -15.05 5.90
N GLU A 246 -9.75 -14.12 5.87
CA GLU A 246 -9.91 -12.78 5.28
C GLU A 246 -10.20 -12.86 3.77
N PHE A 247 -9.45 -13.71 3.04
CA PHE A 247 -9.69 -13.95 1.62
C PHE A 247 -11.10 -14.47 1.36
N ASN A 248 -11.57 -15.45 2.13
CA ASN A 248 -12.89 -16.06 1.96
C ASN A 248 -14.04 -15.09 2.26
N LEU A 249 -13.88 -14.15 3.20
CA LEU A 249 -14.86 -13.08 3.42
C LEU A 249 -15.05 -12.23 2.15
N MET A 250 -13.95 -11.91 1.46
CA MET A 250 -13.99 -11.14 0.22
C MET A 250 -14.46 -11.98 -0.97
N TRP A 251 -14.02 -13.23 -1.06
CA TRP A 251 -14.34 -14.13 -2.17
C TRP A 251 -15.83 -14.52 -2.21
N GLY A 252 -16.43 -14.82 -1.06
CA GLY A 252 -17.81 -15.33 -0.98
C GLY A 252 -18.01 -16.58 -1.86
N ASP A 253 -19.02 -16.52 -2.72
CA ASP A 253 -19.32 -17.59 -3.69
C ASP A 253 -18.47 -17.50 -4.97
N GLY A 254 -17.62 -16.48 -5.11
CA GLY A 254 -16.75 -16.26 -6.26
C GLY A 254 -17.48 -15.68 -7.48
N PRO A 255 -16.94 -15.88 -8.70
CA PRO A 255 -17.53 -15.35 -9.93
C PRO A 255 -18.97 -15.79 -10.15
N GLY A 256 -19.89 -14.83 -10.34
CA GLY A 256 -21.32 -15.08 -10.48
C GLY A 256 -22.07 -15.31 -9.17
N GLY A 257 -21.40 -15.22 -8.05
CA GLY A 257 -22.01 -15.21 -6.72
C GLY A 257 -23.02 -14.06 -6.56
N LYS A 258 -24.05 -14.27 -5.74
CA LYS A 258 -25.05 -13.22 -5.47
C LYS A 258 -24.65 -12.40 -4.26
N PRO A 259 -24.74 -11.07 -4.31
CA PRO A 259 -24.60 -10.25 -3.11
C PRO A 259 -25.64 -10.68 -2.05
N PRO A 260 -25.29 -10.74 -0.74
CA PRO A 260 -24.02 -10.32 -0.14
C PRO A 260 -23.07 -11.48 0.20
N SER A 261 -22.83 -12.45 -0.70
CA SER A 261 -21.90 -13.54 -0.40
C SER A 261 -20.45 -13.02 -0.27
N SER A 262 -20.05 -12.06 -1.11
CA SER A 262 -18.77 -11.37 -0.99
C SER A 262 -18.90 -10.13 -0.11
N LEU A 263 -17.88 -9.84 0.70
CA LEU A 263 -17.87 -8.70 1.62
C LEU A 263 -16.55 -7.92 1.48
N PHE A 264 -16.64 -6.63 1.19
CA PHE A 264 -15.50 -5.72 1.10
C PHE A 264 -15.66 -4.52 2.03
N GLY A 265 -14.54 -3.91 2.39
CA GLY A 265 -14.53 -2.71 3.20
C GLY A 265 -15.29 -2.88 4.52
N LEU A 266 -16.10 -1.89 4.86
CA LEU A 266 -16.90 -1.88 6.12
C LEU A 266 -18.06 -2.87 6.14
N LYS A 267 -18.37 -3.58 5.05
CA LYS A 267 -19.34 -4.68 5.06
C LYS A 267 -18.81 -5.92 5.78
N LYS A 268 -17.49 -6.06 5.88
CA LYS A 268 -16.85 -7.14 6.64
C LYS A 268 -17.09 -6.96 8.15
N PRO A 269 -17.23 -8.05 8.92
CA PRO A 269 -17.29 -7.95 10.38
C PRO A 269 -15.98 -7.37 10.94
N PHE A 270 -16.02 -6.85 12.17
CA PHE A 270 -14.82 -6.41 12.85
C PHE A 270 -13.84 -7.58 13.03
N ARG A 271 -12.57 -7.39 12.62
CA ARG A 271 -11.47 -8.35 12.77
C ARG A 271 -10.54 -7.85 13.88
N PRO A 272 -10.66 -8.40 15.10
CA PRO A 272 -9.73 -8.06 16.18
C PRO A 272 -8.32 -8.58 15.84
N VAL A 273 -7.31 -7.99 16.48
CA VAL A 273 -5.94 -8.49 16.36
C VAL A 273 -5.86 -9.97 16.74
N ARG A 274 -5.21 -10.75 15.89
CA ARG A 274 -4.93 -12.18 16.13
C ARG A 274 -3.42 -12.38 16.30
N GLN A 275 -3.03 -13.30 17.15
CA GLN A 275 -1.61 -13.61 17.40
C GLN A 275 -1.37 -15.10 17.17
N VAL A 276 -0.29 -15.40 16.45
CA VAL A 276 0.20 -16.77 16.22
C VAL A 276 1.70 -16.85 16.49
N MET A 277 2.19 -18.07 16.70
CA MET A 277 3.62 -18.35 16.70
C MET A 277 4.01 -18.90 15.33
N VAL A 278 5.08 -18.33 14.76
CA VAL A 278 5.74 -18.82 13.53
C VAL A 278 7.13 -19.27 13.96
N GLY A 279 7.30 -20.57 14.19
CA GLY A 279 8.43 -21.06 14.94
C GLY A 279 8.49 -20.43 16.33
N ASN A 280 9.62 -19.81 16.63
CA ASN A 280 9.82 -19.08 17.89
C ASN A 280 9.41 -17.59 17.79
N THR A 281 8.94 -17.14 16.63
CA THR A 281 8.58 -15.76 16.38
C THR A 281 7.12 -15.50 16.72
N LYS A 282 6.86 -14.50 17.55
CA LYS A 282 5.50 -14.00 17.80
C LYS A 282 5.08 -13.08 16.65
N VAL A 283 3.99 -13.41 15.97
CA VAL A 283 3.40 -12.62 14.89
C VAL A 283 1.99 -12.22 15.28
N LYS A 284 1.70 -10.92 15.22
CA LYS A 284 0.32 -10.41 15.29
C LYS A 284 -0.12 -9.97 13.91
N VAL A 285 -1.38 -10.21 13.58
CA VAL A 285 -2.02 -9.76 12.34
C VAL A 285 -3.32 -9.06 12.66
N GLN A 286 -3.60 -8.00 11.91
CA GLN A 286 -4.90 -7.34 11.88
C GLN A 286 -5.21 -6.88 10.46
N PHE A 287 -6.48 -7.00 10.09
CA PHE A 287 -6.99 -6.54 8.80
C PHE A 287 -7.91 -5.34 9.00
N SER A 288 -7.77 -4.32 8.16
CA SER A 288 -8.70 -3.19 8.08
C SER A 288 -9.77 -3.44 6.99
N PRO A 289 -10.80 -2.60 6.88
CA PRO A 289 -11.05 -1.42 7.71
C PRO A 289 -11.68 -1.76 9.05
N THR A 290 -11.52 -0.83 9.99
CA THR A 290 -12.24 -0.84 11.27
C THR A 290 -13.29 0.25 11.27
N SER A 291 -14.54 -0.08 11.60
CA SER A 291 -15.60 0.92 11.72
C SER A 291 -15.26 1.96 12.79
N ARG A 292 -15.61 3.21 12.55
CA ARG A 292 -15.44 4.30 13.52
C ARG A 292 -16.27 4.13 14.80
N SER A 293 -17.20 3.18 14.84
CA SER A 293 -17.91 2.78 16.05
C SER A 293 -17.04 1.94 17.02
N VAL A 294 -15.96 1.34 16.51
CA VAL A 294 -14.95 0.63 17.30
C VAL A 294 -13.92 1.66 17.76
N SER A 295 -13.39 1.52 18.98
CA SER A 295 -12.37 2.44 19.46
C SER A 295 -11.11 2.38 18.57
N TRP A 296 -10.47 3.53 18.36
CA TRP A 296 -9.25 3.62 17.55
C TRP A 296 -8.14 2.68 18.07
N GLN A 297 -8.05 2.49 19.39
CA GLN A 297 -7.06 1.59 20.02
C GLN A 297 -7.23 0.11 19.60
N GLN A 298 -8.39 -0.27 19.14
CA GLN A 298 -8.68 -1.63 18.65
C GLN A 298 -8.52 -1.75 17.12
N SER A 299 -8.25 -0.65 16.44
CA SER A 299 -8.04 -0.62 14.99
C SER A 299 -6.61 -0.99 14.59
N SER A 300 -6.37 -1.13 13.29
CA SER A 300 -5.04 -1.38 12.72
C SER A 300 -4.04 -0.27 13.07
N ASN A 301 -4.43 1.01 12.98
CA ASN A 301 -3.58 2.12 13.44
C ASN A 301 -3.38 2.08 14.96
N GLY A 302 -4.38 1.67 15.72
CA GLY A 302 -4.24 1.44 17.16
C GLY A 302 -3.19 0.38 17.50
N LEU A 303 -3.15 -0.72 16.75
CA LEU A 303 -2.12 -1.77 16.87
C LEU A 303 -0.72 -1.22 16.53
N ILE A 304 -0.60 -0.45 15.45
CA ILE A 304 0.65 0.23 15.06
C ILE A 304 1.09 1.17 16.18
N GLY A 305 0.22 2.06 16.65
CA GLY A 305 0.52 3.05 17.69
C GLY A 305 0.96 2.42 19.00
N GLN A 306 0.28 1.36 19.46
CA GLN A 306 0.68 0.60 20.64
C GLN A 306 2.07 -0.03 20.48
N THR A 307 2.39 -0.55 19.28
CA THR A 307 3.69 -1.14 19.01
C THR A 307 4.79 -0.07 19.03
N LEU A 308 4.57 1.09 18.41
CA LEU A 308 5.51 2.21 18.40
C LEU A 308 5.72 2.77 19.82
N SER A 309 4.65 2.91 20.60
CA SER A 309 4.71 3.43 21.99
C SER A 309 5.43 2.50 22.94
N SER A 310 5.61 1.21 22.60
CA SER A 310 6.36 0.24 23.40
C SER A 310 7.88 0.39 23.26
N ALA A 311 8.35 1.26 22.37
CA ALA A 311 9.78 1.49 22.15
C ALA A 311 10.47 1.98 23.42
N SER A 312 11.66 1.43 23.66
CA SER A 312 12.54 1.78 24.79
C SER A 312 13.88 2.37 24.35
N LYS A 313 14.29 2.16 23.11
CA LYS A 313 15.58 2.59 22.56
C LYS A 313 15.42 3.37 21.27
N SER A 314 14.71 2.80 20.28
CA SER A 314 14.65 3.40 18.94
C SER A 314 13.36 3.05 18.18
N VAL A 315 12.96 3.99 17.32
CA VAL A 315 11.93 3.79 16.28
C VAL A 315 12.50 4.26 14.95
N SER A 316 12.50 3.39 13.93
CA SER A 316 12.84 3.75 12.55
C SER A 316 11.63 3.47 11.66
N MET A 317 11.22 4.44 10.82
CA MET A 317 10.03 4.32 9.98
C MET A 317 10.34 4.71 8.54
N ALA A 318 9.90 3.90 7.57
CA ALA A 318 9.94 4.23 6.14
C ALA A 318 8.53 4.08 5.56
N LEU A 319 7.92 5.21 5.19
CA LEU A 319 6.48 5.29 4.92
C LEU A 319 6.18 6.01 3.61
N PHE A 320 5.30 5.44 2.81
CA PHE A 320 4.76 6.10 1.64
C PHE A 320 3.89 7.31 2.04
N VAL A 321 2.88 7.08 2.91
CA VAL A 321 2.01 8.12 3.44
C VAL A 321 1.90 7.99 4.95
N PHE A 322 2.03 9.10 5.66
CA PHE A 322 1.84 9.22 7.10
C PHE A 322 0.89 10.38 7.39
N SER A 323 -0.38 10.08 7.72
CA SER A 323 -1.44 11.09 7.91
C SER A 323 -2.53 10.64 8.89
N ASP A 324 -2.16 9.96 9.99
CA ASP A 324 -3.07 9.70 11.10
C ASP A 324 -2.55 10.39 12.36
N GLN A 325 -3.20 11.50 12.74
CA GLN A 325 -2.82 12.33 13.87
C GLN A 325 -2.65 11.54 15.18
N GLN A 326 -3.50 10.52 15.42
CA GLN A 326 -3.41 9.75 16.65
C GLN A 326 -2.12 8.91 16.73
N LEU A 327 -1.54 8.54 15.57
CA LEU A 327 -0.24 7.85 15.54
C LEU A 327 0.89 8.79 15.96
N VAL A 328 0.93 10.01 15.43
CA VAL A 328 1.98 10.98 15.76
C VAL A 328 1.85 11.49 17.19
N ASP A 329 0.63 11.66 17.69
CA ASP A 329 0.35 12.03 19.07
C ASP A 329 0.83 10.96 20.08
N LEU A 330 0.76 9.66 19.71
CA LEU A 330 1.31 8.57 20.53
C LEU A 330 2.83 8.46 20.47
N LEU A 331 3.47 8.97 19.42
CA LEU A 331 4.93 8.97 19.30
C LEU A 331 5.58 10.10 20.10
N GLU A 332 4.93 11.23 20.30
CA GLU A 332 5.50 12.36 21.04
C GLU A 332 5.91 11.99 22.47
N PRO A 333 5.10 11.32 23.30
CA PRO A 333 5.53 10.82 24.61
C PRO A 333 6.70 9.83 24.53
N THR A 334 6.82 9.07 23.43
CA THR A 334 7.95 8.16 23.21
C THR A 334 9.23 8.96 22.99
N HIS A 335 9.18 10.03 22.20
CA HIS A 335 10.29 10.98 22.05
C HIS A 335 10.65 11.65 23.37
N GLN A 336 9.69 12.08 24.17
CA GLN A 336 9.91 12.69 25.48
C GLN A 336 10.63 11.74 26.47
N ARG A 337 10.50 10.42 26.31
CA ARG A 337 11.27 9.40 27.04
C ARG A 337 12.69 9.20 26.51
N GLN A 338 13.18 10.05 25.61
CA GLN A 338 14.52 9.98 25.00
C GLN A 338 14.71 8.77 24.07
N VAL A 339 13.65 8.19 23.53
CA VAL A 339 13.74 7.18 22.48
C VAL A 339 14.17 7.86 21.18
N GLU A 340 15.18 7.31 20.49
CA GLU A 340 15.62 7.81 19.20
C GLU A 340 14.55 7.52 18.13
N ILE A 341 14.03 8.57 17.48
CA ILE A 341 13.03 8.42 16.41
C ILE A 341 13.60 8.94 15.10
N LYS A 342 13.61 8.10 14.07
CA LYS A 342 13.98 8.44 12.69
C LYS A 342 12.83 8.08 11.76
N ALA A 343 12.49 8.98 10.83
CA ALA A 343 11.44 8.71 9.86
C ALA A 343 11.80 9.20 8.46
N LEU A 344 11.47 8.39 7.47
CA LEU A 344 11.50 8.73 6.05
C LEU A 344 10.09 8.64 5.49
N ILE A 345 9.64 9.72 4.86
CA ILE A 345 8.36 9.79 4.17
C ILE A 345 8.62 10.03 2.68
N ASP A 346 7.76 9.49 1.81
CA ASP A 346 7.89 9.73 0.38
C ASP A 346 7.88 11.23 0.05
N PRO A 347 8.77 11.72 -0.83
CA PRO A 347 8.87 13.14 -1.17
C PRO A 347 7.55 13.76 -1.65
N GLY A 348 6.68 12.98 -2.28
CA GLY A 348 5.36 13.42 -2.74
C GLY A 348 4.37 13.71 -1.62
N PHE A 349 4.60 13.17 -0.42
CA PHE A 349 3.69 13.25 0.72
C PHE A 349 4.27 13.95 1.96
N ALA A 350 5.58 13.93 2.15
CA ALA A 350 6.25 14.41 3.38
C ALA A 350 5.89 15.87 3.76
N TYR A 351 5.66 16.72 2.76
CA TYR A 351 5.40 18.15 2.98
C TYR A 351 4.01 18.58 2.52
N ARG A 352 3.03 17.66 2.55
CA ARG A 352 1.61 18.00 2.40
C ARG A 352 1.06 18.52 3.71
N SER A 353 0.02 19.37 3.65
CA SER A 353 -0.61 19.98 4.84
C SER A 353 -1.09 18.96 5.87
N TYR A 354 -1.44 17.76 5.41
CA TYR A 354 -1.93 16.64 6.20
C TYR A 354 -0.85 15.62 6.62
N SER A 355 0.43 15.94 6.43
CA SER A 355 1.52 15.00 6.76
C SER A 355 1.96 15.14 8.20
N GLU A 356 1.93 14.05 8.95
CA GLU A 356 2.37 14.00 10.35
C GLU A 356 3.90 14.17 10.51
N ALA A 357 4.64 14.07 9.39
CA ALA A 357 6.05 14.46 9.37
C ALA A 357 6.25 15.94 9.77
N LEU A 358 5.29 16.80 9.46
CA LEU A 358 5.32 18.22 9.80
C LEU A 358 5.22 18.42 11.32
N ASP A 359 4.31 17.67 11.98
CA ASP A 359 4.15 17.72 13.43
C ASP A 359 5.44 17.30 14.13
N MET A 360 6.07 16.19 13.69
CA MET A 360 7.37 15.76 14.22
C MET A 360 8.47 16.83 14.04
N MET A 361 8.46 17.56 12.94
CA MET A 361 9.39 18.66 12.64
C MET A 361 9.00 19.99 13.30
N GLY A 362 7.90 20.03 14.06
CA GLY A 362 7.45 21.22 14.80
C GLY A 362 6.89 22.35 13.93
N ILE A 363 6.38 22.04 12.73
CA ILE A 363 5.83 23.00 11.78
C ILE A 363 4.45 22.59 11.29
N THR A 364 3.69 23.57 10.75
CA THR A 364 2.42 23.35 10.07
C THR A 364 2.45 24.00 8.69
N LEU A 365 1.70 23.43 7.75
CA LEU A 365 1.43 24.01 6.44
C LEU A 365 -0.08 24.12 6.24
N ALA A 366 -0.50 25.20 5.61
CA ALA A 366 -1.89 25.40 5.20
C ALA A 366 -2.11 24.97 3.75
N GLU A 367 -3.33 24.53 3.44
CA GLU A 367 -3.85 24.39 2.10
C GLU A 367 -4.99 25.41 1.93
N ASP A 368 -4.87 26.30 0.95
CA ASP A 368 -5.79 27.44 0.74
C ASP A 368 -6.04 28.25 2.03
N CYS A 369 -4.96 28.56 2.75
CA CYS A 369 -4.99 29.24 4.06
C CYS A 369 -5.82 28.51 5.15
N LYS A 370 -6.01 27.20 5.01
CA LYS A 370 -6.68 26.38 6.02
C LYS A 370 -5.67 25.40 6.62
N TYR A 371 -5.47 25.52 7.92
CA TYR A 371 -4.70 24.54 8.70
C TYR A 371 -5.61 23.40 9.14
N GLU A 372 -5.08 22.18 9.21
CA GLU A 372 -5.82 21.08 9.83
C GLU A 372 -6.02 21.37 11.32
N ALA A 373 -7.26 21.21 11.79
CA ALA A 373 -7.62 21.54 13.17
C ALA A 373 -6.97 20.60 14.20
N SER A 374 -6.52 19.42 13.77
CA SER A 374 -5.89 18.40 14.61
C SER A 374 -4.39 18.53 14.70
N ASN A 375 -3.73 19.37 13.85
CA ASN A 375 -2.28 19.52 13.87
C ASN A 375 -1.75 19.82 15.25
N HIS A 376 -0.71 19.06 15.65
CA HIS A 376 -0.08 19.16 16.96
C HIS A 376 1.45 19.15 16.81
N PRO A 377 2.07 20.24 16.36
CA PRO A 377 3.53 20.33 16.18
C PRO A 377 4.28 20.06 17.48
N TRP A 378 5.23 19.13 17.44
CA TRP A 378 5.98 18.67 18.61
C TRP A 378 6.85 19.76 19.24
N LYS A 379 6.94 19.70 20.57
CA LYS A 379 7.80 20.55 21.38
C LYS A 379 8.53 19.72 22.44
N PRO A 380 9.87 19.50 22.28
CA PRO A 380 10.74 19.93 21.17
C PRO A 380 10.50 19.15 19.87
N ALA A 381 10.72 19.81 18.74
CA ALA A 381 10.74 19.20 17.42
C ALA A 381 11.98 18.32 17.22
N ILE A 382 11.90 17.37 16.27
CA ILE A 382 13.05 16.53 15.88
C ILE A 382 13.53 16.83 14.45
N ALA A 383 14.84 16.71 14.23
CA ALA A 383 15.47 16.93 12.93
C ALA A 383 15.80 15.62 12.18
N THR A 384 15.35 14.49 12.69
CA THR A 384 15.65 13.14 12.19
C THR A 384 14.57 12.59 11.27
N VAL A 385 13.63 13.44 10.86
CA VAL A 385 12.57 13.17 9.87
C VAL A 385 12.97 13.79 8.54
N GLY A 386 12.72 13.08 7.43
CA GLY A 386 13.06 13.60 6.13
C GLY A 386 12.54 12.76 4.97
N VAL A 387 13.15 12.95 3.82
CA VAL A 387 12.80 12.28 2.57
C VAL A 387 14.02 11.57 1.98
N PRO A 388 13.90 10.33 1.48
CA PRO A 388 14.99 9.64 0.81
C PRO A 388 15.26 10.27 -0.57
N ARG A 389 16.47 10.08 -1.08
CA ARG A 389 16.79 10.35 -2.48
C ARG A 389 16.46 9.12 -3.30
N MET A 390 15.41 9.23 -4.11
CA MET A 390 14.97 8.16 -5.00
C MET A 390 15.38 8.46 -6.44
N PRO A 391 15.64 7.44 -7.29
CA PRO A 391 15.74 7.62 -8.72
C PRO A 391 14.49 8.29 -9.29
N PRO A 392 14.60 9.08 -10.38
CA PRO A 392 13.44 9.70 -10.99
C PRO A 392 12.36 8.68 -11.41
N GLY A 393 11.14 8.85 -10.95
CA GLY A 393 10.01 7.95 -11.17
C GLY A 393 9.75 6.99 -10.01
N ASP A 394 10.74 6.63 -9.22
CA ASP A 394 10.61 5.73 -8.09
C ASP A 394 10.05 6.43 -6.85
N LEU A 395 9.24 5.70 -6.08
CA LEU A 395 8.63 6.15 -4.84
C LEU A 395 9.19 5.38 -3.64
N LEU A 396 9.19 6.01 -2.47
CA LEU A 396 9.31 5.30 -1.20
C LEU A 396 7.98 4.61 -0.90
N HIS A 397 7.77 3.40 -1.42
CA HIS A 397 6.49 2.72 -1.30
C HIS A 397 6.39 1.77 -0.10
N HIS A 398 7.37 1.76 0.78
CA HIS A 398 7.34 1.04 2.05
C HIS A 398 6.23 1.54 3.00
N LYS A 399 5.81 0.66 3.89
CA LYS A 399 4.88 0.92 4.99
C LYS A 399 5.37 0.13 6.21
N PHE A 400 6.62 0.41 6.63
CA PHE A 400 7.19 -0.32 7.75
C PHE A 400 7.69 0.58 8.87
N GLY A 401 7.70 0.00 10.07
CA GLY A 401 8.36 0.54 11.24
C GLY A 401 9.19 -0.52 11.95
N ILE A 402 10.26 -0.11 12.59
CA ILE A 402 11.15 -0.97 13.37
C ILE A 402 11.22 -0.40 14.78
N VAL A 403 10.97 -1.24 15.78
CA VAL A 403 11.02 -0.87 17.20
C VAL A 403 12.14 -1.64 17.86
N ASP A 404 13.08 -0.89 18.48
CA ASP A 404 14.21 -1.40 19.27
C ASP A 404 15.08 -2.43 18.53
N GLN A 405 15.09 -2.41 17.17
CA GLN A 405 15.75 -3.39 16.28
C GLN A 405 15.33 -4.84 16.53
N GLN A 406 14.14 -5.05 17.06
CA GLN A 406 13.59 -6.37 17.41
C GLN A 406 12.20 -6.63 16.85
N THR A 407 11.40 -5.60 16.66
CA THR A 407 10.02 -5.73 16.23
C THR A 407 9.80 -4.97 14.95
N VAL A 408 9.22 -5.62 13.95
CA VAL A 408 8.86 -5.02 12.66
C VAL A 408 7.35 -4.87 12.57
N ILE A 409 6.91 -3.71 12.12
CA ILE A 409 5.58 -3.42 11.62
C ILE A 409 5.68 -3.44 10.11
N ALA A 410 4.88 -4.27 9.41
CA ALA A 410 4.92 -4.38 7.95
C ALA A 410 3.55 -4.73 7.38
N GLY A 411 3.45 -4.74 6.05
CA GLY A 411 2.24 -5.10 5.30
C GLY A 411 1.90 -4.10 4.21
N SER A 412 0.62 -4.05 3.83
CA SER A 412 0.13 -3.14 2.78
C SER A 412 -0.35 -1.78 3.32
N HIS A 413 -0.59 -1.69 4.62
CA HIS A 413 -1.32 -0.64 5.30
C HIS A 413 -0.54 0.68 5.34
N ASN A 414 -0.98 1.70 4.59
CA ASN A 414 -0.50 3.06 4.75
C ASN A 414 -0.91 3.60 6.12
N TRP A 415 -0.07 4.41 6.75
CA TRP A 415 -0.36 4.92 8.10
C TRP A 415 -1.28 6.15 8.03
N THR A 416 -2.50 5.89 7.59
CA THR A 416 -3.51 6.91 7.28
C THR A 416 -4.87 6.53 7.87
N ASN A 417 -5.73 7.53 8.05
CA ASN A 417 -7.12 7.29 8.45
C ASN A 417 -7.90 6.52 7.36
N ALA A 418 -7.61 6.75 6.06
CA ALA A 418 -8.24 6.03 4.96
C ALA A 418 -7.93 4.53 4.99
N ALA A 419 -6.66 4.17 5.22
CA ALA A 419 -6.26 2.77 5.36
C ALA A 419 -6.92 2.11 6.59
N ASN A 420 -7.01 2.85 7.70
CA ASN A 420 -7.58 2.34 8.95
C ASN A 420 -9.09 2.10 8.90
N ASN A 421 -9.85 3.01 8.24
CA ASN A 421 -11.30 3.05 8.33
C ASN A 421 -12.03 2.81 7.00
N GLY A 422 -11.31 2.61 5.90
CA GLY A 422 -11.93 2.49 4.58
C GLY A 422 -11.39 1.38 3.70
N ASN A 423 -10.06 1.18 3.68
CA ASN A 423 -9.42 0.24 2.78
C ASN A 423 -9.34 -1.18 3.38
N ASP A 424 -9.31 -2.17 2.51
CA ASP A 424 -8.98 -3.55 2.85
C ASP A 424 -7.44 -3.70 2.87
N GLU A 425 -6.84 -3.75 4.07
CA GLU A 425 -5.40 -3.75 4.28
C GLU A 425 -4.93 -4.83 5.26
N THR A 426 -3.64 -5.08 5.25
CA THR A 426 -2.95 -6.00 6.17
C THR A 426 -1.90 -5.27 6.99
N VAL A 427 -1.93 -5.47 8.31
CA VAL A 427 -0.85 -5.11 9.25
C VAL A 427 -0.30 -6.36 9.91
N LEU A 428 1.01 -6.54 9.86
CA LEU A 428 1.76 -7.54 10.60
C LEU A 428 2.67 -6.88 11.64
N ILE A 429 2.73 -7.43 12.84
CA ILE A 429 3.73 -7.10 13.86
C ILE A 429 4.55 -8.37 14.10
N ILE A 430 5.84 -8.33 13.79
CA ILE A 430 6.75 -9.48 13.83
C ILE A 430 7.83 -9.21 14.86
N HIS A 431 7.86 -9.98 15.95
CA HIS A 431 8.89 -9.84 16.97
C HIS A 431 10.02 -10.82 16.70
N ASN A 432 10.99 -10.40 15.88
CA ASN A 432 12.13 -11.24 15.46
C ASN A 432 13.31 -10.32 15.07
N PRO A 433 14.46 -10.39 15.77
CA PRO A 433 15.61 -9.53 15.48
C PRO A 433 16.29 -9.85 14.14
N VAL A 434 16.20 -11.10 13.64
CA VAL A 434 16.73 -11.46 12.31
C VAL A 434 15.92 -10.76 11.22
N VAL A 435 14.59 -10.82 11.31
CA VAL A 435 13.69 -10.10 10.40
C VAL A 435 13.93 -8.58 10.51
N ALA A 436 14.05 -8.05 11.73
CA ALA A 436 14.29 -6.63 11.96
C ALA A 436 15.62 -6.14 11.36
N ALA A 437 16.65 -6.97 11.32
CA ALA A 437 17.94 -6.61 10.74
C ALA A 437 17.84 -6.32 9.22
N HIS A 438 17.02 -7.06 8.47
CA HIS A 438 16.79 -6.79 7.05
C HIS A 438 16.09 -5.44 6.82
N TYR A 439 15.04 -5.16 7.60
CA TYR A 439 14.34 -3.87 7.53
C TYR A 439 15.23 -2.71 7.97
N GLN A 440 16.10 -2.95 8.97
CA GLN A 440 17.06 -1.94 9.43
C GLN A 440 18.10 -1.62 8.35
N ARG A 441 18.63 -2.64 7.64
CA ARG A 441 19.55 -2.45 6.51
C ARG A 441 18.90 -1.60 5.41
N GLU A 442 17.65 -1.90 5.04
CA GLU A 442 16.92 -1.13 4.05
C GLU A 442 16.66 0.31 4.52
N PHE A 443 16.27 0.48 5.78
CA PHE A 443 16.10 1.81 6.35
C PHE A 443 17.40 2.62 6.31
N GLU A 444 18.53 2.04 6.71
CA GLU A 444 19.84 2.69 6.71
C GLU A 444 20.30 3.06 5.30
N ARG A 445 20.08 2.18 4.33
CA ARG A 445 20.35 2.46 2.90
C ARG A 445 19.60 3.71 2.43
N LEU A 446 18.32 3.81 2.76
CA LEU A 446 17.48 4.96 2.40
C LEU A 446 17.86 6.22 3.18
N TYR A 447 18.22 6.06 4.47
CA TYR A 447 18.48 7.18 5.37
C TYR A 447 19.85 7.82 5.15
N THR A 448 20.87 7.06 4.74
CA THR A 448 22.27 7.53 4.57
C THR A 448 22.38 8.75 3.66
N ASN A 449 21.58 8.83 2.61
CA ASN A 449 21.57 9.94 1.66
C ASN A 449 20.28 10.78 1.70
N ALA A 450 19.49 10.63 2.76
CA ALA A 450 18.22 11.33 2.90
C ALA A 450 18.42 12.84 3.13
N ILE A 451 17.44 13.63 2.74
CA ILE A 451 17.33 15.04 3.12
C ILE A 451 16.51 15.08 4.41
N VAL A 452 17.18 15.25 5.55
CA VAL A 452 16.53 15.29 6.86
C VAL A 452 16.33 16.72 7.35
N GLY A 453 15.34 16.91 8.23
CA GLY A 453 14.91 18.20 8.73
C GLY A 453 14.09 19.01 7.72
N ILE A 454 13.92 20.30 7.98
CA ILE A 454 13.07 21.19 7.18
C ILE A 454 13.89 21.75 6.00
N PRO A 455 13.57 21.39 4.73
CA PRO A 455 14.26 21.97 3.58
C PRO A 455 14.07 23.49 3.46
N PRO A 456 15.04 24.24 2.92
CA PRO A 456 14.94 25.69 2.79
C PRO A 456 13.68 26.17 2.05
N ALA A 457 13.23 25.44 1.03
CA ALA A 457 12.01 25.77 0.29
C ALA A 457 10.75 25.66 1.17
N ILE A 458 10.69 24.62 2.01
CA ILE A 458 9.58 24.42 2.96
C ILE A 458 9.62 25.49 4.05
N LYS A 459 10.82 25.82 4.58
CA LYS A 459 10.96 26.90 5.54
C LYS A 459 10.44 28.23 5.00
N LYS A 460 10.80 28.60 3.76
CA LYS A 460 10.27 29.78 3.08
C LYS A 460 8.75 29.74 2.93
N LYS A 461 8.18 28.56 2.59
CA LYS A 461 6.73 28.38 2.46
C LYS A 461 6.02 28.60 3.81
N VAL A 462 6.55 28.04 4.90
CA VAL A 462 6.01 28.27 6.26
C VAL A 462 6.05 29.74 6.64
N GLU A 463 7.18 30.43 6.41
CA GLU A 463 7.34 31.86 6.68
C GLU A 463 6.39 32.74 5.86
N ALA A 464 6.16 32.41 4.58
CA ALA A 464 5.21 33.11 3.72
C ALA A 464 3.77 32.90 4.21
N GLN A 465 3.38 31.64 4.48
CA GLN A 465 2.04 31.33 4.98
C GLN A 465 1.74 31.94 6.34
N ALA A 466 2.74 32.03 7.23
CA ALA A 466 2.57 32.71 8.53
C ALA A 466 2.19 34.19 8.37
N LYS A 467 2.60 34.84 7.28
CA LYS A 467 2.26 36.24 6.97
C LYS A 467 0.94 36.38 6.22
N GLU A 468 0.68 35.50 5.26
CA GLU A 468 -0.45 35.58 4.33
C GLU A 468 -1.72 34.91 4.88
N CYS A 469 -1.55 33.90 5.73
CA CYS A 469 -2.63 33.10 6.30
C CYS A 469 -2.59 33.21 7.85
N PRO A 470 -3.03 34.33 8.42
CA PRO A 470 -3.00 34.46 9.88
C PRO A 470 -3.87 33.38 10.51
N VAL A 471 -3.31 32.66 11.48
CA VAL A 471 -4.06 31.71 12.30
C VAL A 471 -5.13 32.51 13.03
N THR A 472 -6.37 32.42 12.56
CA THR A 472 -7.50 32.95 13.32
C THR A 472 -7.58 32.08 14.58
N THR A 473 -7.09 32.61 15.69
CA THR A 473 -7.16 31.98 17.00
C THR A 473 -8.62 31.80 17.40
N ALA A 474 -9.17 30.66 17.04
CA ALA A 474 -10.44 30.24 17.55
C ALA A 474 -10.52 28.70 17.51
N ILE A 475 -9.78 28.04 18.36
CA ILE A 475 -10.22 26.82 19.04
C ILE A 475 -9.24 26.67 20.23
N ALA A 476 -9.73 27.01 21.42
CA ALA A 476 -9.07 26.63 22.65
C ALA A 476 -8.91 25.10 22.66
N PRO A 477 -7.76 24.55 23.09
CA PRO A 477 -7.58 23.10 23.17
C PRO A 477 -8.67 22.55 24.07
N ARG A 478 -9.45 21.58 23.52
CA ARG A 478 -10.42 20.84 24.31
C ARG A 478 -9.63 20.08 25.37
N PRO A 479 -9.87 20.30 26.67
CA PRO A 479 -9.13 19.57 27.70
C PRO A 479 -9.37 18.07 27.51
N LEU A 480 -8.29 17.29 27.47
CA LEU A 480 -8.36 15.84 27.53
C LEU A 480 -9.18 15.44 28.76
N PRO A 481 -10.11 14.47 28.64
CA PRO A 481 -10.85 13.99 29.78
C PRO A 481 -9.86 13.40 30.79
N GLN A 482 -9.63 14.10 31.89
CA GLN A 482 -8.93 13.57 33.05
C GLN A 482 -9.72 12.39 33.56
N LYS A 483 -9.21 11.17 33.36
CA LYS A 483 -9.72 10.00 34.10
C LYS A 483 -9.36 10.18 35.56
N THR A 484 -10.31 10.58 36.36
CA THR A 484 -10.26 10.38 37.81
C THR A 484 -10.18 8.87 38.05
N VAL A 485 -9.00 8.42 38.46
CA VAL A 485 -8.80 7.07 38.97
C VAL A 485 -9.46 7.02 40.35
N SER A 486 -10.71 6.57 40.42
CA SER A 486 -11.32 6.18 41.69
C SER A 486 -10.67 4.86 42.11
N ALA A 487 -10.01 4.90 43.26
CA ALA A 487 -9.45 3.73 43.90
C ALA A 487 -10.59 2.70 44.19
N VAL A 488 -10.56 1.58 43.49
CA VAL A 488 -11.42 0.44 43.75
C VAL A 488 -10.73 -0.41 44.81
N THR A 489 -11.30 -0.42 46.03
CA THR A 489 -10.94 -1.32 47.10
C THR A 489 -11.28 -2.77 46.71
N PRO A 490 -10.42 -3.76 46.95
CA PRO A 490 -10.69 -5.13 46.50
C PRO A 490 -11.78 -5.77 47.38
N GLN A 491 -12.95 -6.09 46.79
CA GLN A 491 -13.91 -6.94 47.43
C GLN A 491 -13.51 -8.41 47.27
N ARG A 492 -13.51 -9.10 48.40
CA ARG A 492 -13.22 -10.52 48.58
C ARG A 492 -14.27 -11.38 47.90
N VAL A 493 -13.92 -12.13 46.86
CA VAL A 493 -14.79 -13.08 46.17
C VAL A 493 -14.94 -14.35 47.04
N LYS A 494 -16.19 -14.73 47.37
CA LYS A 494 -16.54 -16.03 47.94
C LYS A 494 -16.66 -17.07 46.84
N PRO A 495 -16.29 -18.34 47.09
CA PRO A 495 -16.40 -19.41 46.10
C PRO A 495 -17.86 -19.81 45.81
N ALA A 496 -18.16 -20.04 44.53
CA ALA A 496 -19.47 -20.52 44.07
C ALA A 496 -19.57 -22.04 44.27
N GLN A 497 -20.74 -22.49 44.77
CA GLN A 497 -21.14 -23.88 44.87
C GLN A 497 -21.74 -24.38 43.56
N PRO A 498 -21.71 -25.70 43.26
CA PRO A 498 -22.17 -26.26 42.01
C PRO A 498 -23.71 -26.39 41.93
N LEU A 499 -24.24 -26.04 40.76
CA LEU A 499 -25.68 -26.19 40.48
C LEU A 499 -25.95 -27.55 39.87
N SER A 500 -26.83 -28.31 40.55
CA SER A 500 -27.38 -29.57 40.09
C SER A 500 -28.49 -29.38 39.05
N SER A 501 -28.56 -30.38 38.15
CA SER A 501 -29.55 -30.65 37.12
C SER A 501 -31.02 -30.38 37.46
N LEU A 502 -31.79 -29.75 36.54
CA LEU A 502 -33.23 -29.99 36.37
C LEU A 502 -33.60 -29.94 34.88
N THR A 503 -34.14 -31.06 34.44
CA THR A 503 -34.85 -31.32 33.19
C THR A 503 -36.22 -30.67 33.19
N GLY A 504 -36.64 -30.07 32.08
CA GLY A 504 -38.02 -29.62 31.88
C GLY A 504 -38.31 -29.31 30.40
N LYS A 505 -39.25 -30.06 29.85
CA LYS A 505 -39.75 -30.02 28.46
C LYS A 505 -40.58 -28.77 28.15
N PRO A 506 -40.84 -28.49 26.86
CA PRO A 506 -41.23 -27.18 26.35
C PRO A 506 -42.75 -26.91 26.39
N GLN A 507 -43.13 -25.66 26.52
CA GLN A 507 -44.46 -25.20 26.23
C GLN A 507 -44.46 -24.01 25.29
N SER A 508 -45.46 -24.04 24.43
CA SER A 508 -45.76 -23.33 23.21
C SER A 508 -46.11 -21.84 23.34
N THR A 509 -45.80 -21.15 22.25
CA THR A 509 -46.55 -20.05 21.60
C THR A 509 -46.90 -18.79 22.39
N GLN A 510 -46.24 -17.67 22.00
CA GLN A 510 -46.98 -16.45 21.72
C GLN A 510 -46.38 -15.71 20.53
N LYS A 511 -47.21 -15.48 19.50
CA LYS A 511 -47.00 -14.62 18.35
C LYS A 511 -46.85 -13.18 18.81
N THR A 512 -45.74 -12.55 18.53
CA THR A 512 -45.65 -11.09 18.50
C THR A 512 -45.56 -10.65 17.04
N GLN A 513 -46.53 -9.83 16.65
CA GLN A 513 -46.70 -9.30 15.30
C GLN A 513 -45.48 -8.53 14.83
N GLN A 514 -44.87 -8.98 13.73
CA GLN A 514 -44.00 -8.18 12.89
C GLN A 514 -44.87 -7.18 12.13
N THR A 515 -44.83 -5.93 12.51
CA THR A 515 -45.27 -4.84 11.63
C THR A 515 -44.26 -4.69 10.51
N SER A 516 -44.63 -5.22 9.35
CA SER A 516 -44.02 -4.98 8.07
C SER A 516 -44.15 -3.49 7.73
N VAL A 517 -43.05 -2.72 7.83
CA VAL A 517 -42.94 -1.43 7.15
C VAL A 517 -42.53 -1.70 5.72
N THR A 518 -43.52 -1.88 4.88
CA THR A 518 -43.39 -2.05 3.46
C THR A 518 -42.91 -0.74 2.82
N SER A 519 -41.82 -0.81 2.07
CA SER A 519 -41.33 0.09 1.03
C SER A 519 -42.40 1.03 0.41
N LYS A 520 -42.33 2.32 0.75
CA LYS A 520 -42.83 3.44 -0.05
C LYS A 520 -41.79 4.57 -0.01
N GLN A 521 -40.66 4.37 -0.65
CA GLN A 521 -39.63 5.42 -0.81
C GLN A 521 -39.10 5.50 -2.26
N ALA A 522 -39.93 5.18 -3.22
CA ALA A 522 -39.51 5.12 -4.63
C ALA A 522 -39.75 6.41 -5.44
N ASN A 523 -40.09 7.58 -4.82
CA ASN A 523 -40.29 8.80 -5.62
C ASN A 523 -40.11 10.12 -4.87
N ARG A 524 -39.25 10.20 -3.85
CA ARG A 524 -38.96 11.48 -3.19
C ARG A 524 -37.76 12.16 -3.85
N ARG A 525 -37.97 13.24 -4.62
CA ARG A 525 -36.89 14.08 -5.12
C ARG A 525 -36.19 14.79 -3.96
N ILE A 526 -34.87 14.85 -4.00
CA ILE A 526 -34.02 15.43 -2.96
C ILE A 526 -33.75 16.90 -3.30
N ASN A 527 -34.04 17.80 -2.39
CA ASN A 527 -33.76 19.22 -2.56
C ASN A 527 -32.27 19.51 -2.28
N LEU A 528 -31.51 19.90 -3.31
CA LEU A 528 -30.06 20.12 -3.21
C LEU A 528 -29.71 21.30 -2.29
N ASN A 529 -30.61 22.29 -2.14
CA ASN A 529 -30.34 23.45 -1.32
C ASN A 529 -30.58 23.22 0.18
N SER A 530 -31.33 22.17 0.55
CA SER A 530 -31.68 21.89 1.95
C SER A 530 -31.28 20.51 2.47
N ALA A 531 -31.01 19.55 1.58
CA ALA A 531 -30.69 18.18 1.95
C ALA A 531 -29.44 18.09 2.85
N SER A 532 -29.48 17.20 3.83
CA SER A 532 -28.32 16.80 4.63
C SER A 532 -27.28 16.07 3.78
N GLN A 533 -26.05 15.95 4.26
CA GLN A 533 -25.02 15.17 3.59
C GLN A 533 -25.46 13.74 3.34
N ALA A 534 -26.08 13.10 4.35
CA ALA A 534 -26.58 11.72 4.26
C ALA A 534 -27.68 11.56 3.19
N GLU A 535 -28.57 12.54 3.04
CA GLU A 535 -29.60 12.51 2.00
C GLU A 535 -28.98 12.71 0.60
N LEU A 536 -27.98 13.59 0.45
CA LEU A 536 -27.27 13.77 -0.81
C LEU A 536 -26.54 12.48 -1.23
N GLU A 537 -25.95 11.77 -0.29
CA GLU A 537 -25.25 10.51 -0.53
C GLU A 537 -26.18 9.35 -0.97
N THR A 538 -27.50 9.48 -0.81
CA THR A 538 -28.46 8.54 -1.37
C THR A 538 -28.68 8.69 -2.87
N LEU A 539 -28.22 9.80 -3.45
CA LEU A 539 -28.32 10.07 -4.89
C LEU A 539 -27.26 9.28 -5.67
N PRO A 540 -27.61 8.69 -6.82
CA PRO A 540 -26.69 7.86 -7.59
C PRO A 540 -25.49 8.68 -8.10
N GLY A 541 -24.29 8.27 -7.71
CA GLY A 541 -23.02 8.90 -8.09
C GLY A 541 -22.63 10.10 -7.21
N ILE A 542 -23.31 10.33 -6.10
CA ILE A 542 -22.92 11.33 -5.10
C ILE A 542 -22.36 10.58 -3.86
N GLY A 543 -21.05 10.54 -3.76
CA GLY A 543 -20.36 10.07 -2.56
C GLY A 543 -20.04 11.21 -1.58
N PRO A 544 -19.44 10.89 -0.38
CA PRO A 544 -19.21 11.85 0.69
C PRO A 544 -18.44 13.11 0.26
N GLY A 545 -17.44 12.96 -0.60
CA GLY A 545 -16.64 14.08 -1.12
C GLY A 545 -17.45 15.01 -2.02
N LEU A 546 -18.32 14.47 -2.88
CA LEU A 546 -19.16 15.27 -3.76
C LEU A 546 -20.34 15.90 -2.99
N ALA A 547 -20.93 15.19 -2.04
CA ALA A 547 -21.96 15.71 -1.16
C ALA A 547 -21.46 16.96 -0.38
N LYS A 548 -20.25 16.91 0.16
CA LYS A 548 -19.61 18.06 0.80
C LYS A 548 -19.43 19.24 -0.16
N ARG A 549 -18.96 19.01 -1.39
CA ARG A 549 -18.80 20.07 -2.40
C ARG A 549 -20.14 20.69 -2.80
N ILE A 550 -21.20 19.90 -2.91
CA ILE A 550 -22.56 20.40 -3.17
C ILE A 550 -23.03 21.30 -2.02
N ILE A 551 -22.81 20.89 -0.76
CA ILE A 551 -23.16 21.69 0.42
C ILE A 551 -22.40 23.01 0.43
N VAL A 552 -21.10 23.02 0.14
CA VAL A 552 -20.30 24.24 0.07
C VAL A 552 -20.76 25.13 -1.10
N ALA A 553 -21.01 24.56 -2.27
CA ALA A 553 -21.44 25.30 -3.44
C ALA A 553 -22.80 25.99 -3.23
N ARG A 554 -23.78 25.37 -2.57
CA ARG A 554 -25.08 25.99 -2.26
C ARG A 554 -24.97 27.10 -1.21
N GLN A 555 -23.98 27.05 -0.31
CA GLN A 555 -23.71 28.13 0.65
C GLN A 555 -23.19 29.39 -0.05
N GLN A 556 -22.44 29.23 -1.13
CA GLN A 556 -21.94 30.33 -1.95
C GLN A 556 -23.04 30.94 -2.84
N LYS A 557 -23.80 30.06 -3.49
CA LYS A 557 -24.96 30.44 -4.33
C LYS A 557 -25.92 29.25 -4.41
N GLN A 558 -27.19 29.45 -4.09
CA GLN A 558 -28.21 28.39 -4.20
C GLN A 558 -28.35 27.91 -5.65
N PHE A 559 -28.69 26.65 -5.80
CA PHE A 559 -28.99 26.04 -7.09
C PHE A 559 -30.41 26.41 -7.52
N ALA A 560 -30.58 26.81 -8.77
CA ALA A 560 -31.85 27.12 -9.38
C ALA A 560 -32.09 26.31 -10.67
N SER A 561 -31.06 25.63 -11.18
CA SER A 561 -31.10 24.86 -12.42
C SER A 561 -30.05 23.74 -12.42
N LEU A 562 -30.17 22.77 -13.35
CA LEU A 562 -29.13 21.77 -13.59
C LEU A 562 -27.79 22.42 -13.98
N ALA A 563 -27.81 23.52 -14.69
CA ALA A 563 -26.60 24.26 -15.05
C ALA A 563 -25.89 24.85 -13.81
N ASP A 564 -26.64 25.21 -12.75
CA ASP A 564 -26.01 25.62 -11.50
C ASP A 564 -25.32 24.47 -10.77
N VAL A 565 -25.79 23.22 -10.94
CA VAL A 565 -25.17 22.05 -10.32
C VAL A 565 -23.89 21.65 -11.06
N ASP A 566 -23.80 21.91 -12.35
CA ASP A 566 -22.61 21.65 -13.19
C ASP A 566 -21.35 22.43 -12.75
N ARG A 567 -21.54 23.59 -12.07
CA ARG A 567 -20.42 24.35 -11.50
C ARG A 567 -19.70 23.63 -10.34
N VAL A 568 -20.29 22.57 -9.77
CA VAL A 568 -19.70 21.82 -8.66
C VAL A 568 -18.64 20.87 -9.21
N SER A 569 -17.39 21.07 -8.82
CA SER A 569 -16.28 20.20 -9.24
C SER A 569 -16.58 18.73 -8.93
N GLY A 570 -16.54 17.89 -9.97
CA GLY A 570 -16.91 16.47 -9.91
C GLY A 570 -18.36 16.17 -10.31
N VAL A 571 -19.15 17.17 -10.68
CA VAL A 571 -20.42 17.02 -11.39
C VAL A 571 -20.14 17.19 -12.87
N GLY A 572 -20.55 16.24 -13.67
CA GLY A 572 -20.43 16.31 -15.14
C GLY A 572 -21.72 15.88 -15.82
N PRO A 573 -21.84 16.03 -17.16
CA PRO A 573 -23.07 15.78 -17.91
C PRO A 573 -23.71 14.41 -17.66
N LYS A 574 -22.90 13.36 -17.54
CA LYS A 574 -23.39 12.00 -17.24
C LYS A 574 -24.02 11.89 -15.84
N LEU A 575 -23.50 12.63 -14.86
CA LEU A 575 -24.06 12.63 -13.52
C LEU A 575 -25.34 13.48 -13.47
N LEU A 576 -25.36 14.64 -14.12
CA LEU A 576 -26.56 15.48 -14.25
C LEU A 576 -27.72 14.74 -14.87
N GLU A 577 -27.47 13.93 -15.90
CA GLU A 577 -28.50 13.07 -16.54
C GLU A 577 -29.08 12.04 -15.55
N LYS A 578 -28.28 11.46 -14.68
CA LYS A 578 -28.74 10.53 -13.64
C LYS A 578 -29.50 11.21 -12.50
N LEU A 579 -29.24 12.51 -12.28
CA LEU A 579 -29.81 13.27 -11.17
C LEU A 579 -31.08 14.04 -11.54
N LYS A 580 -31.28 14.42 -12.81
CA LYS A 580 -32.33 15.34 -13.26
C LYS A 580 -33.75 15.02 -12.74
N ASP A 581 -34.09 13.73 -12.65
CA ASP A 581 -35.42 13.28 -12.19
C ASP A 581 -35.49 13.00 -10.69
N ARG A 582 -34.36 13.12 -9.98
CA ARG A 582 -34.21 12.77 -8.56
C ARG A 582 -33.93 13.95 -7.65
N ILE A 583 -33.69 15.12 -8.22
CA ILE A 583 -33.35 16.34 -7.48
C ILE A 583 -34.34 17.48 -7.75
N VAL A 584 -34.39 18.41 -6.79
CA VAL A 584 -35.10 19.70 -6.87
C VAL A 584 -34.26 20.77 -6.16
N TRP A 585 -34.58 22.03 -6.34
CA TRP A 585 -33.97 23.17 -5.70
C TRP A 585 -34.90 23.86 -4.72
#